data_fddf5084ef27ab03536250978f0ecb74
#
_entry.id   fddf5084ef27ab03536250978f0ecb74
#
_cell.length_a   1.000
_cell.length_b   1.000
_cell.length_c   1.000
_cell.angle_alpha   90.00
_cell.angle_beta   90.00
_cell.angle_gamma   90.00
#
_symmetry.space_group_name_H-M   'P 1'
#
loop_
_entity.id
_entity.type
_entity.pdbx_description
1 polymer ?
#
loop_
_entity_poly.entity_id
_entity_poly.type
_entity_poly.pdbx_seq_one_letter_code
_entity_poly.pdbx_strand_id
1 'polypeptide(L)'
;DLAILAWEGNANYIGKEFDLGEISASGDFLTVYHFGINKKLNKKITIGARVKLYSSILNFRSTSNSGTFLTRLSESGNNIYEHILSNLNMNVNTSGITPLSELDTSEQVIDKLVDNALFGGNLGLGVDLGATYEIDEKWTASASILDLGAIFHKKDIESYQVTGEYILDGIELLFPPLQVGTPSTPYYDDLIDEIEDNFIVDTI
;
A
#
# COMPACT_ATOMS: atom_id res chain seq x y z
N ASP A 1 13.06 -7.93 11.09
CA ASP A 1 13.25 -7.21 12.37
C ASP A 1 12.25 -6.06 12.60
N LEU A 2 11.76 -5.39 11.57
CA LEU A 2 10.78 -4.29 11.70
C LEU A 2 9.43 -4.74 12.30
N ALA A 3 9.03 -5.98 12.14
CA ALA A 3 7.83 -6.52 12.78
C ALA A 3 7.90 -6.44 14.31
N ILE A 4 9.10 -6.52 14.88
CA ILE A 4 9.32 -6.39 16.32
C ILE A 4 9.01 -4.97 16.78
N LEU A 5 9.45 -3.95 16.02
CA LEU A 5 9.14 -2.55 16.29
C LEU A 5 7.65 -2.28 16.31
N ALA A 6 6.91 -2.85 15.35
CA ALA A 6 5.46 -2.69 15.26
C ALA A 6 4.72 -3.35 16.43
N TRP A 7 5.25 -4.48 16.95
CA TRP A 7 4.60 -5.27 18.01
C TRP A 7 5.03 -4.87 19.42
N GLU A 8 6.33 -4.66 19.64
CA GLU A 8 6.91 -4.42 20.97
C GLU A 8 7.24 -2.94 21.21
N GLY A 9 7.21 -2.13 20.15
CA GLY A 9 7.69 -0.74 20.21
C GLY A 9 9.22 -0.65 20.27
N ASN A 10 9.73 0.57 20.41
CA ASN A 10 11.17 0.85 20.37
C ASN A 10 11.84 0.96 21.73
N ALA A 11 11.09 0.94 22.84
CA ALA A 11 11.62 1.19 24.19
C ALA A 11 12.74 0.22 24.61
N ASN A 12 12.66 -1.03 24.16
CA ASN A 12 13.66 -2.07 24.48
C ASN A 12 14.82 -2.12 23.46
N TYR A 13 14.79 -1.27 22.45
CA TYR A 13 15.69 -1.31 21.30
C TYR A 13 16.45 0.01 21.10
N ILE A 14 16.65 0.77 22.17
CA ILE A 14 17.39 2.03 22.14
C ILE A 14 18.84 1.75 21.71
N GLY A 15 19.31 2.46 20.69
CA GLY A 15 20.62 2.27 20.10
C GLY A 15 20.72 1.15 19.07
N LYS A 16 19.60 0.41 18.80
CA LYS A 16 19.56 -0.58 17.72
C LYS A 16 19.10 0.08 16.42
N GLU A 17 19.86 -0.16 15.37
CA GLU A 17 19.44 0.20 14.01
C GLU A 17 18.54 -0.88 13.42
N PHE A 18 17.50 -0.45 12.73
CA PHE A 18 16.56 -1.29 11.96
C PHE A 18 16.69 -0.96 10.48
N ASP A 19 16.88 -1.99 9.69
CA ASP A 19 16.97 -1.88 8.23
C ASP A 19 15.56 -1.66 7.64
N LEU A 20 15.37 -0.54 6.95
CA LEU A 20 14.12 -0.21 6.26
C LEU A 20 14.03 -0.85 4.87
N GLY A 21 15.08 -1.49 4.38
CA GLY A 21 15.08 -2.22 3.13
C GLY A 21 14.12 -3.42 3.11
N GLU A 22 13.74 -3.92 4.30
CA GLU A 22 12.73 -4.99 4.45
C GLU A 22 11.28 -4.48 4.23
N ILE A 23 11.05 -3.16 4.24
CA ILE A 23 9.72 -2.59 4.01
C ILE A 23 9.36 -2.79 2.54
N SER A 24 8.21 -3.41 2.30
CA SER A 24 7.60 -3.44 0.98
C SER A 24 6.10 -3.28 1.10
N ALA A 25 5.54 -2.50 0.20
CA ALA A 25 4.10 -2.30 0.11
C ALA A 25 3.66 -2.47 -1.33
N SER A 26 2.52 -3.12 -1.53
CA SER A 26 1.89 -3.19 -2.83
C SER A 26 0.37 -3.27 -2.66
N GLY A 27 -0.34 -2.69 -3.59
CA GLY A 27 -1.79 -2.72 -3.62
C GLY A 27 -2.34 -2.58 -5.02
N ASP A 28 -3.43 -3.29 -5.26
CA ASP A 28 -4.25 -3.18 -6.46
C ASP A 28 -5.69 -2.91 -6.06
N PHE A 29 -6.26 -1.84 -6.63
CA PHE A 29 -7.70 -1.63 -6.61
C PHE A 29 -8.23 -1.98 -7.99
N LEU A 30 -9.09 -3.00 -8.05
CA LEU A 30 -9.55 -3.53 -9.33
C LEU A 30 -11.01 -4.00 -9.28
N THR A 31 -11.66 -3.94 -10.42
CA THR A 31 -12.94 -4.58 -10.67
C THR A 31 -12.71 -5.93 -11.31
N VAL A 32 -13.43 -6.96 -10.84
CA VAL A 32 -13.35 -8.32 -11.39
C VAL A 32 -14.69 -8.70 -12.00
N TYR A 33 -14.71 -8.84 -13.31
CA TYR A 33 -15.83 -9.43 -14.02
C TYR A 33 -15.56 -10.92 -14.24
N HIS A 34 -16.49 -11.77 -13.86
CA HIS A 34 -16.26 -13.20 -14.01
C HIS A 34 -17.50 -13.93 -14.51
N PHE A 35 -17.24 -14.98 -15.27
CA PHE A 35 -18.23 -15.94 -15.67
C PHE A 35 -17.74 -17.36 -15.36
N GLY A 36 -18.57 -18.14 -14.67
CA GLY A 36 -18.21 -19.48 -14.23
C GLY A 36 -19.26 -20.52 -14.62
N ILE A 37 -18.77 -21.71 -14.90
CA ILE A 37 -19.60 -22.89 -15.12
C ILE A 37 -19.14 -24.03 -14.25
N ASN A 38 -20.07 -24.86 -13.82
CA ASN A 38 -19.74 -26.13 -13.20
C ASN A 38 -20.50 -27.27 -13.90
N LYS A 39 -19.92 -28.47 -13.83
CA LYS A 39 -20.54 -29.67 -14.43
C LYS A 39 -20.26 -30.86 -13.54
N LYS A 40 -21.33 -31.58 -13.21
CA LYS A 40 -21.25 -32.91 -12.63
C LYS A 40 -20.93 -33.92 -13.74
N LEU A 41 -19.71 -34.48 -13.69
CA LEU A 41 -19.24 -35.45 -14.69
C LEU A 41 -19.85 -36.83 -14.48
N ASN A 42 -20.00 -37.20 -13.21
CA ASN A 42 -20.65 -38.44 -12.80
C ASN A 42 -21.25 -38.26 -11.37
N LYS A 43 -21.70 -39.37 -10.76
CA LYS A 43 -22.30 -39.30 -9.43
C LYS A 43 -21.36 -38.79 -8.35
N LYS A 44 -20.05 -38.89 -8.56
CA LYS A 44 -19.00 -38.59 -7.58
C LYS A 44 -18.17 -37.33 -7.90
N ILE A 45 -18.06 -36.94 -9.15
CA ILE A 45 -17.13 -35.89 -9.58
C ILE A 45 -17.90 -34.68 -10.14
N THR A 46 -17.62 -33.53 -9.56
CA THR A 46 -18.03 -32.23 -10.09
C THR A 46 -16.78 -31.41 -10.40
N ILE A 47 -16.73 -30.79 -11.58
CA ILE A 47 -15.68 -29.85 -11.98
C ILE A 47 -16.28 -28.47 -12.21
N GLY A 48 -15.50 -27.44 -11.97
CA GLY A 48 -15.87 -26.05 -12.21
C GLY A 48 -14.73 -25.28 -12.85
N ALA A 49 -15.07 -24.32 -13.68
CA ALA A 49 -14.13 -23.36 -14.23
C ALA A 49 -14.77 -21.97 -14.22
N ARG A 50 -13.92 -20.94 -14.01
CA ARG A 50 -14.34 -19.54 -14.07
C ARG A 50 -13.31 -18.77 -14.86
N VAL A 51 -13.76 -17.95 -15.79
CA VAL A 51 -12.92 -16.96 -16.48
C VAL A 51 -13.12 -15.62 -15.79
N LYS A 52 -12.04 -14.88 -15.59
CA LYS A 52 -12.01 -13.56 -14.98
C LYS A 52 -11.43 -12.54 -15.95
N LEU A 53 -12.05 -11.38 -15.98
CA LEU A 53 -11.53 -10.19 -16.62
C LEU A 53 -11.30 -9.15 -15.53
N TYR A 54 -10.05 -8.71 -15.39
CA TYR A 54 -9.65 -7.69 -14.42
C TYR A 54 -9.62 -6.32 -15.09
N SER A 55 -10.15 -5.30 -14.43
CA SER A 55 -9.96 -3.90 -14.78
C SER A 55 -9.33 -3.19 -13.57
N SER A 56 -8.03 -2.90 -13.65
CA SER A 56 -7.29 -2.25 -12.57
C SER A 56 -7.58 -0.75 -12.57
N ILE A 57 -8.07 -0.24 -11.44
CA ILE A 57 -8.40 1.17 -11.24
C ILE A 57 -7.12 1.93 -10.92
N LEU A 58 -6.35 1.41 -9.95
CA LEU A 58 -5.05 1.92 -9.56
C LEU A 58 -4.19 0.80 -8.96
N ASN A 59 -2.90 0.94 -9.09
CA ASN A 59 -1.90 0.04 -8.53
C ASN A 59 -0.75 0.84 -7.96
N PHE A 60 -0.13 0.35 -6.91
CA PHE A 60 1.16 0.81 -6.42
C PHE A 60 2.00 -0.38 -5.95
N ARG A 61 3.32 -0.28 -6.11
CA ARG A 61 4.27 -1.30 -5.68
C ARG A 61 5.61 -0.70 -5.31
N SER A 62 6.07 -0.95 -4.09
CA SER A 62 7.48 -0.76 -3.73
C SER A 62 8.38 -1.68 -4.55
N THR A 63 9.46 -1.15 -5.10
CA THR A 63 10.38 -1.92 -5.94
C THR A 63 11.71 -2.17 -5.27
N SER A 64 12.28 -1.17 -4.61
CA SER A 64 13.50 -1.29 -3.82
C SER A 64 13.52 -0.20 -2.76
N ASN A 65 13.77 -0.59 -1.53
CA ASN A 65 13.83 0.34 -0.43
C ASN A 65 15.16 0.16 0.30
N SER A 66 15.66 1.23 0.89
CA SER A 66 16.81 1.22 1.80
C SER A 66 16.69 2.35 2.79
N GLY A 67 17.50 2.32 3.82
CA GLY A 67 17.55 3.28 4.91
C GLY A 67 17.60 2.59 6.24
N THR A 68 17.79 3.37 7.30
CA THR A 68 17.82 2.87 8.68
C THR A 68 16.94 3.71 9.58
N PHE A 69 16.35 3.06 10.56
CA PHE A 69 15.63 3.70 11.65
C PHE A 69 16.35 3.39 12.97
N LEU A 70 16.64 4.43 13.75
CA LEU A 70 17.31 4.35 15.04
C LEU A 70 16.54 5.18 16.07
N THR A 71 16.40 4.66 17.28
CA THR A 71 16.00 5.44 18.46
C THR A 71 17.19 5.54 19.40
N ARG A 72 17.56 6.75 19.80
CA ARG A 72 18.62 6.98 20.80
C ARG A 72 18.18 8.02 21.84
N LEU A 73 18.98 8.22 22.88
CA LEU A 73 18.80 9.34 23.80
C LEU A 73 19.03 10.65 23.05
N SER A 74 18.18 11.64 23.28
CA SER A 74 18.29 12.93 22.62
C SER A 74 19.58 13.64 23.03
N GLU A 75 20.28 14.17 22.04
CA GLU A 75 21.48 14.98 22.25
C GLU A 75 21.12 16.45 22.44
N SER A 76 19.99 16.92 21.93
CA SER A 76 19.53 18.29 22.06
C SER A 76 19.02 18.63 23.46
N GLY A 77 18.51 17.61 24.17
CA GLY A 77 17.90 17.78 25.48
C GLY A 77 16.44 18.28 25.42
N ASN A 78 15.85 18.46 24.24
CA ASN A 78 14.47 18.88 24.05
C ASN A 78 13.49 17.77 24.44
N ASN A 79 13.91 16.51 24.24
CA ASN A 79 13.12 15.34 24.59
C ASN A 79 14.02 14.27 25.24
N ILE A 80 13.42 13.16 25.72
CA ILE A 80 14.18 12.03 26.27
C ILE A 80 14.84 11.23 25.15
N TYR A 81 14.14 11.04 24.05
CA TYR A 81 14.56 10.24 22.89
C TYR A 81 14.39 11.04 21.62
N GLU A 82 15.25 10.73 20.65
CA GLU A 82 15.10 11.14 19.27
C GLU A 82 15.01 9.91 18.37
N HIS A 83 14.24 10.03 17.30
CA HIS A 83 14.04 9.00 16.30
C HIS A 83 14.66 9.46 14.99
N ILE A 84 15.58 8.66 14.46
CA ILE A 84 16.41 9.03 13.33
C ILE A 84 16.08 8.14 12.16
N LEU A 85 15.67 8.74 11.05
CA LEU A 85 15.61 8.13 9.73
C LEU A 85 16.85 8.55 8.96
N SER A 86 17.69 7.61 8.54
CA SER A 86 18.90 7.93 7.80
C SER A 86 18.95 7.23 6.45
N ASN A 87 19.47 7.95 5.44
CA ASN A 87 19.68 7.43 4.09
C ASN A 87 18.43 6.76 3.50
N LEU A 88 17.25 7.33 3.76
CA LEU A 88 16.01 6.82 3.22
C LEU A 88 16.05 6.92 1.69
N ASN A 89 15.78 5.80 1.03
CA ASN A 89 15.56 5.72 -0.41
C ASN A 89 14.47 4.68 -0.67
N MET A 90 13.27 5.18 -0.95
CA MET A 90 12.10 4.35 -1.23
C MET A 90 11.68 4.54 -2.69
N ASN A 91 11.48 3.44 -3.40
CA ASN A 91 11.05 3.47 -4.79
C ASN A 91 9.68 2.82 -4.93
N VAL A 92 8.77 3.55 -5.56
CA VAL A 92 7.38 3.12 -5.75
C VAL A 92 6.98 3.31 -7.21
N ASN A 93 6.53 2.22 -7.83
CA ASN A 93 5.87 2.28 -9.12
C ASN A 93 4.36 2.36 -8.92
N THR A 94 3.71 3.21 -9.67
CA THR A 94 2.26 3.38 -9.65
C THR A 94 1.66 3.22 -11.04
N SER A 95 0.37 2.96 -11.11
CA SER A 95 -0.42 3.09 -12.33
C SER A 95 -1.85 3.53 -12.02
N GLY A 96 -2.41 4.43 -12.81
CA GLY A 96 -3.75 4.99 -12.64
C GLY A 96 -3.87 6.05 -11.54
N ILE A 97 -2.79 6.38 -10.82
CA ILE A 97 -2.77 7.41 -9.77
C ILE A 97 -2.49 8.80 -10.35
N THR A 98 -1.51 8.91 -11.25
CA THR A 98 -1.11 10.20 -11.84
C THR A 98 -2.28 10.98 -12.44
N PRO A 99 -3.13 10.37 -13.28
CA PRO A 99 -4.31 11.06 -13.79
C PRO A 99 -5.25 11.56 -12.71
N LEU A 100 -5.33 10.89 -11.55
CA LEU A 100 -6.18 11.33 -10.44
C LEU A 100 -5.61 12.59 -9.76
N SER A 101 -4.31 12.75 -9.70
CA SER A 101 -3.64 13.92 -9.12
C SER A 101 -3.73 15.17 -10.01
N GLU A 102 -3.94 14.98 -11.32
CA GLU A 102 -4.07 16.06 -12.30
C GLU A 102 -5.53 16.57 -12.42
N LEU A 103 -6.47 15.98 -11.70
CA LEU A 103 -7.89 16.34 -11.80
C LEU A 103 -8.27 17.41 -10.77
N ASP A 104 -8.89 18.49 -11.25
CA ASP A 104 -9.22 19.68 -10.43
C ASP A 104 -10.49 19.50 -9.57
N THR A 105 -11.36 18.58 -9.92
CA THR A 105 -12.66 18.42 -9.26
C THR A 105 -12.93 16.98 -8.83
N SER A 106 -13.68 16.82 -7.74
CA SER A 106 -14.10 15.50 -7.25
C SER A 106 -14.96 14.75 -8.28
N GLU A 107 -15.72 15.44 -9.11
CA GLU A 107 -16.53 14.82 -10.17
C GLU A 107 -15.64 14.16 -11.22
N GLN A 108 -14.61 14.87 -11.70
CA GLN A 108 -13.63 14.32 -12.65
C GLN A 108 -12.87 13.11 -12.07
N VAL A 109 -12.54 13.16 -10.77
CA VAL A 109 -11.92 12.01 -10.08
C VAL A 109 -12.84 10.80 -10.09
N ILE A 110 -14.12 10.98 -9.75
CA ILE A 110 -15.11 9.89 -9.74
C ILE A 110 -15.29 9.33 -11.15
N ASP A 111 -15.46 10.17 -12.15
CA ASP A 111 -15.61 9.74 -13.54
C ASP A 111 -14.41 8.92 -14.02
N LYS A 112 -13.19 9.35 -13.70
CA LYS A 112 -11.98 8.61 -14.04
C LYS A 112 -11.89 7.25 -13.34
N LEU A 113 -12.26 7.19 -12.04
CA LEU A 113 -12.29 5.93 -11.30
C LEU A 113 -13.33 4.96 -11.89
N VAL A 114 -14.51 5.49 -12.27
CA VAL A 114 -15.56 4.70 -12.91
C VAL A 114 -15.12 4.21 -14.29
N ASP A 115 -14.49 5.06 -15.10
CA ASP A 115 -13.93 4.66 -16.39
C ASP A 115 -12.90 3.54 -16.24
N ASN A 116 -11.94 3.71 -15.32
CA ASN A 116 -10.94 2.69 -15.03
C ASN A 116 -11.58 1.38 -14.53
N ALA A 117 -12.63 1.45 -13.73
CA ALA A 117 -13.37 0.28 -13.29
C ALA A 117 -14.10 -0.43 -14.43
N LEU A 118 -14.55 0.33 -15.45
CA LEU A 118 -15.32 -0.14 -16.62
C LEU A 118 -14.43 -0.32 -17.87
N PHE A 119 -13.25 -0.91 -17.72
CA PHE A 119 -12.28 -1.26 -18.77
C PHE A 119 -11.44 -0.10 -19.32
N GLY A 120 -11.56 1.13 -18.82
CA GLY A 120 -10.69 2.25 -19.18
C GLY A 120 -9.27 2.13 -18.62
N GLY A 121 -9.12 1.43 -17.48
CA GLY A 121 -7.85 1.19 -16.80
C GLY A 121 -6.96 0.12 -17.43
N ASN A 122 -6.06 -0.44 -16.63
CA ASN A 122 -5.19 -1.56 -17.03
C ASN A 122 -5.96 -2.89 -16.95
N LEU A 123 -5.88 -3.68 -18.00
CA LEU A 123 -6.66 -4.90 -18.13
C LEU A 123 -5.84 -6.15 -17.83
N GLY A 124 -6.53 -7.18 -17.36
CA GLY A 124 -5.96 -8.48 -17.09
C GLY A 124 -6.96 -9.61 -17.32
N LEU A 125 -6.44 -10.82 -17.38
CA LEU A 125 -7.20 -12.04 -17.54
C LEU A 125 -6.80 -13.06 -16.47
N GLY A 126 -7.76 -13.84 -16.02
CA GLY A 126 -7.51 -14.92 -15.08
C GLY A 126 -8.49 -16.06 -15.23
N VAL A 127 -8.14 -17.19 -14.66
CA VAL A 127 -8.98 -18.38 -14.60
C VAL A 127 -8.93 -18.99 -13.21
N ASP A 128 -10.08 -19.53 -12.79
CA ASP A 128 -10.18 -20.44 -11.66
C ASP A 128 -10.58 -21.82 -12.15
N LEU A 129 -10.02 -22.85 -11.55
CA LEU A 129 -10.38 -24.22 -11.78
C LEU A 129 -10.64 -24.91 -10.44
N GLY A 130 -11.65 -25.77 -10.39
CA GLY A 130 -11.96 -26.50 -9.19
C GLY A 130 -12.56 -27.88 -9.49
N ALA A 131 -12.34 -28.79 -8.57
CA ALA A 131 -12.91 -30.12 -8.60
C ALA A 131 -13.36 -30.56 -7.21
N THR A 132 -14.47 -31.28 -7.16
CA THR A 132 -14.96 -31.93 -5.95
C THR A 132 -15.17 -33.41 -6.25
N TYR A 133 -14.74 -34.26 -5.31
CA TYR A 133 -14.89 -35.70 -5.37
C TYR A 133 -15.59 -36.23 -4.14
N GLU A 134 -16.76 -36.81 -4.31
CA GLU A 134 -17.51 -37.51 -3.28
C GLU A 134 -16.93 -38.93 -3.10
N ILE A 135 -16.11 -39.13 -2.06
CA ILE A 135 -15.45 -40.42 -1.77
C ILE A 135 -16.51 -41.44 -1.37
N ASP A 136 -17.31 -41.06 -0.40
CA ASP A 136 -18.48 -41.81 0.10
C ASP A 136 -19.54 -40.87 0.65
N GLU A 137 -20.58 -41.40 1.35
CA GLU A 137 -21.67 -40.59 1.92
C GLU A 137 -21.24 -39.62 3.02
N LYS A 138 -20.04 -39.80 3.59
CA LYS A 138 -19.52 -39.01 4.73
C LYS A 138 -18.34 -38.11 4.34
N TRP A 139 -17.62 -38.46 3.27
CA TRP A 139 -16.36 -37.81 2.92
C TRP A 139 -16.40 -37.22 1.50
N THR A 140 -16.05 -35.95 1.44
CA THR A 140 -15.87 -35.22 0.17
C THR A 140 -14.53 -34.55 0.17
N ALA A 141 -13.75 -34.73 -0.87
CA ALA A 141 -12.50 -34.01 -1.12
C ALA A 141 -12.73 -32.94 -2.18
N SER A 142 -12.12 -31.78 -2.00
CA SER A 142 -12.14 -30.70 -2.99
C SER A 142 -10.76 -30.08 -3.16
N ALA A 143 -10.48 -29.64 -4.38
CA ALA A 143 -9.27 -28.90 -4.71
C ALA A 143 -9.60 -27.79 -5.69
N SER A 144 -8.88 -26.64 -5.57
CA SER A 144 -9.04 -25.52 -6.49
C SER A 144 -7.70 -24.81 -6.71
N ILE A 145 -7.57 -24.26 -7.92
CA ILE A 145 -6.56 -23.29 -8.30
C ILE A 145 -7.32 -22.01 -8.60
N LEU A 146 -7.01 -20.93 -7.90
CA LEU A 146 -7.68 -19.65 -8.02
C LEU A 146 -6.71 -18.60 -8.56
N ASP A 147 -7.26 -17.62 -9.29
CA ASP A 147 -6.53 -16.43 -9.77
C ASP A 147 -5.28 -16.74 -10.59
N LEU A 148 -5.32 -17.81 -11.38
CA LEU A 148 -4.25 -18.07 -12.35
C LEU A 148 -4.37 -17.08 -13.50
N GLY A 149 -3.64 -15.98 -13.43
CA GLY A 149 -3.78 -14.89 -14.38
C GLY A 149 -2.73 -13.80 -14.22
N ALA A 150 -2.91 -12.72 -14.97
CA ALA A 150 -2.06 -11.53 -14.90
C ALA A 150 -2.83 -10.27 -15.27
N ILE A 151 -2.41 -9.13 -14.71
CA ILE A 151 -2.83 -7.78 -15.10
C ILE A 151 -1.65 -7.11 -15.79
N PHE A 152 -1.91 -6.44 -16.91
CA PHE A 152 -0.89 -5.77 -17.71
C PHE A 152 -0.95 -4.27 -17.47
N HIS A 153 -0.13 -3.78 -16.57
CA HIS A 153 0.00 -2.35 -16.30
C HIS A 153 0.79 -1.69 -17.45
N LYS A 154 0.11 -0.87 -18.26
CA LYS A 154 0.68 -0.17 -19.43
C LYS A 154 0.21 1.27 -19.55
N LYS A 155 -0.83 1.63 -18.80
CA LYS A 155 -1.42 2.96 -18.81
C LYS A 155 -1.08 3.68 -17.53
N ASP A 156 -0.81 4.98 -17.65
CA ASP A 156 -0.64 5.88 -16.53
C ASP A 156 0.38 5.33 -15.51
N ILE A 157 1.57 4.95 -16.04
CA ILE A 157 2.65 4.38 -15.24
C ILE A 157 3.60 5.50 -14.83
N GLU A 158 3.84 5.62 -13.54
CA GLU A 158 4.83 6.50 -12.97
C GLU A 158 5.72 5.75 -11.98
N SER A 159 6.93 6.21 -11.87
CA SER A 159 7.91 5.71 -10.89
C SER A 159 8.39 6.86 -10.05
N TYR A 160 8.24 6.73 -8.75
CA TYR A 160 8.65 7.73 -7.77
C TYR A 160 9.79 7.21 -6.91
N GLN A 161 10.72 8.11 -6.61
CA GLN A 161 11.77 7.89 -5.63
C GLN A 161 11.63 8.93 -4.53
N VAL A 162 11.58 8.47 -3.28
CA VAL A 162 11.60 9.31 -2.09
C VAL A 162 12.94 9.13 -1.40
N THR A 163 13.69 10.21 -1.27
CA THR A 163 14.99 10.23 -0.58
C THR A 163 14.99 11.28 0.50
N GLY A 164 15.68 11.00 1.60
CA GLY A 164 15.82 11.98 2.67
C GLY A 164 16.42 11.40 3.94
N GLU A 165 16.59 12.29 4.91
CA GLU A 165 17.01 12.01 6.28
C GLU A 165 16.12 12.84 7.21
N TYR A 166 15.78 12.32 8.37
CA TYR A 166 14.94 13.06 9.31
C TYR A 166 15.25 12.67 10.74
N ILE A 167 15.31 13.67 11.62
CA ILE A 167 15.48 13.48 13.06
C ILE A 167 14.24 14.04 13.75
N LEU A 168 13.40 13.16 14.26
CA LEU A 168 12.26 13.53 15.10
C LEU A 168 12.73 13.60 16.55
N ASP A 169 12.92 14.82 17.05
CA ASP A 169 13.31 15.12 18.44
C ASP A 169 12.11 15.55 19.32
N GLY A 170 10.95 14.97 19.05
CA GLY A 170 9.71 15.21 19.75
C GLY A 170 8.70 16.00 18.93
N ILE A 171 7.48 16.02 19.42
CA ILE A 171 6.38 16.80 18.86
C ILE A 171 5.96 17.80 19.93
N GLU A 172 6.02 19.08 19.62
CA GLU A 172 5.50 20.12 20.51
C GLU A 172 3.98 20.09 20.53
N LEU A 173 3.42 19.60 21.62
CA LEU A 173 1.96 19.60 21.80
C LEU A 173 1.52 21.02 22.21
N LEU A 174 1.14 21.83 21.25
CA LEU A 174 0.52 23.13 21.48
C LEU A 174 -0.93 22.90 21.94
N PHE A 175 -1.15 22.99 23.25
CA PHE A 175 -2.52 23.10 23.74
C PHE A 175 -3.11 24.41 23.23
N PRO A 176 -4.33 24.39 22.64
CA PRO A 176 -4.94 25.61 22.14
C PRO A 176 -4.95 26.66 23.25
N PRO A 177 -4.44 27.88 22.99
CA PRO A 177 -4.48 28.93 23.99
C PRO A 177 -5.93 29.20 24.35
N LEU A 178 -6.22 29.34 25.63
CA LEU A 178 -7.56 29.75 26.14
C LEU A 178 -7.95 31.19 25.72
N GLN A 179 -7.25 31.76 24.74
CA GLN A 179 -7.54 33.08 24.20
C GLN A 179 -8.46 32.96 22.98
N VAL A 180 -9.64 33.47 23.13
CA VAL A 180 -10.62 33.61 22.05
C VAL A 180 -10.05 34.57 20.99
N GLY A 181 -9.79 34.07 19.78
CA GLY A 181 -9.51 34.88 18.60
C GLY A 181 -8.20 34.64 17.81
N THR A 182 -7.34 33.74 18.21
CA THR A 182 -6.21 33.29 17.37
C THR A 182 -6.58 31.99 16.65
N PRO A 183 -6.43 31.91 15.29
CA PRO A 183 -6.52 30.63 14.62
C PRO A 183 -5.42 29.74 15.19
N SER A 184 -5.79 28.63 15.82
CA SER A 184 -4.83 27.60 16.17
C SER A 184 -4.48 26.86 14.89
N THR A 185 -3.30 27.05 14.34
CA THR A 185 -2.72 26.10 13.40
C THR A 185 -2.69 24.72 14.08
N PRO A 186 -3.21 23.67 13.44
CA PRO A 186 -3.09 22.34 14.00
C PRO A 186 -1.60 22.00 14.22
N TYR A 187 -1.26 21.46 15.37
CA TYR A 187 0.12 21.13 15.78
C TYR A 187 0.87 20.21 14.78
N TYR A 188 0.15 19.54 13.89
CA TYR A 188 0.70 18.66 12.87
C TYR A 188 1.08 19.40 11.57
N ASP A 189 0.64 20.65 11.36
CA ASP A 189 0.98 21.39 10.13
C ASP A 189 2.49 21.67 10.08
N ASP A 190 3.07 22.17 11.18
CA ASP A 190 4.51 22.39 11.28
C ASP A 190 5.33 21.10 11.12
N LEU A 191 4.81 19.96 11.61
CA LEU A 191 5.43 18.65 11.43
C LEU A 191 5.37 18.19 9.97
N ILE A 192 4.27 18.45 9.27
CA ILE A 192 4.12 18.10 7.85
C ILE A 192 5.11 18.92 7.03
N ASP A 193 5.17 20.23 7.24
CA ASP A 193 6.09 21.14 6.55
C ASP A 193 7.55 20.72 6.79
N GLU A 194 7.90 20.37 8.03
CA GLU A 194 9.24 19.86 8.37
C GLU A 194 9.56 18.53 7.67
N ILE A 195 8.59 17.63 7.56
CA ILE A 195 8.75 16.38 6.82
C ILE A 195 8.94 16.65 5.33
N GLU A 196 8.12 17.52 4.73
CA GLU A 196 8.20 17.86 3.31
C GLU A 196 9.55 18.49 2.97
N ASP A 197 10.11 19.35 3.83
CA ASP A 197 11.42 19.99 3.63
C ASP A 197 12.60 18.99 3.70
N ASN A 198 12.46 17.88 4.41
CA ASN A 198 13.51 16.89 4.60
C ASN A 198 13.47 15.73 3.62
N PHE A 199 12.40 15.60 2.82
CA PHE A 199 12.25 14.53 1.84
C PHE A 199 12.08 15.08 0.43
N ILE A 200 12.86 14.53 -0.49
CA ILE A 200 12.78 14.84 -1.92
C ILE A 200 11.99 13.71 -2.59
N VAL A 201 10.95 14.08 -3.34
CA VAL A 201 10.16 13.16 -4.15
C VAL A 201 10.43 13.43 -5.62
N ASP A 202 11.14 12.52 -6.27
CA ASP A 202 11.49 12.61 -7.69
C ASP A 202 10.68 11.60 -8.53
N THR A 203 10.27 12.02 -9.72
CA THR A 203 9.77 11.10 -10.75
C THR A 203 10.96 10.56 -11.54
N ILE A 204 11.09 9.27 -11.64
CA ILE A 204 12.22 8.59 -12.28
C ILE A 204 11.79 7.76 -13.49
#